data_3cb7926617fab3346ab62794eed586d7
#
_entry.id   3cb7926617fab3346ab62794eed586d7
#
_cell.length_a   1.000
_cell.length_b   1.000
_cell.length_c   1.000
_cell.angle_alpha   90.00
_cell.angle_beta   90.00
_cell.angle_gamma   90.00
#
_symmetry.space_group_name_H-M   'P 1'
#
loop_
_entity.id
_entity.type
_entity.pdbx_description
1 polymer ?
#
loop_
_entity_poly.entity_id
_entity_poly.type
_entity_poly.pdbx_seq_one_letter_code
_entity_poly.pdbx_strand_id
1 'polypeptide(L)'
;MKRTALIVAVTLMSVLQVCAQNQKVADKELIGVWMMESLQYDGEKKTMCGKASGYTQFKYYGADGEYACAEIALSKDGKVVLMPHEYGTYTFKNGVYSEMGRPAMKPEEMQLIDKTTFKGRWMTRNDVWKKVTLPQNVVRYMVDACKSKNTPADIQQQIKQVMFK
;
A
#
# COMPACT_ATOMS: atom_id res chain seq x y z
N MET A 1 37.06 11.94 -35.61
CA MET A 1 36.94 11.42 -34.28
C MET A 1 36.08 12.25 -33.31
N LYS A 2 35.64 13.50 -33.59
CA LYS A 2 34.81 14.34 -32.68
C LYS A 2 33.27 14.09 -32.79
N ARG A 3 32.78 13.43 -33.84
CA ARG A 3 31.32 13.22 -34.04
C ARG A 3 30.78 11.98 -33.30
N THR A 4 31.60 10.97 -33.06
CA THR A 4 31.18 9.72 -32.39
C THR A 4 30.99 9.90 -30.88
N ALA A 5 31.76 10.79 -30.25
CA ALA A 5 31.61 11.05 -28.80
C ALA A 5 30.28 11.76 -28.43
N LEU A 6 29.77 12.60 -29.36
CA LEU A 6 28.52 13.33 -29.13
C LEU A 6 27.28 12.41 -29.14
N ILE A 7 27.28 11.41 -30.03
CA ILE A 7 26.14 10.45 -30.14
C ILE A 7 26.04 9.56 -28.90
N VAL A 8 27.18 9.11 -28.35
CA VAL A 8 27.21 8.28 -27.14
C VAL A 8 26.72 9.06 -25.90
N ALA A 9 27.08 10.35 -25.78
CA ALA A 9 26.64 11.17 -24.67
C ALA A 9 25.14 11.46 -24.69
N VAL A 10 24.54 11.68 -25.86
CA VAL A 10 23.10 11.90 -26.01
C VAL A 10 22.30 10.63 -25.71
N THR A 11 22.81 9.47 -26.11
CA THR A 11 22.15 8.18 -25.86
C THR A 11 22.19 7.81 -24.38
N LEU A 12 23.30 8.10 -23.68
CA LEU A 12 23.40 7.87 -22.24
C LEU A 12 22.47 8.80 -21.43
N MET A 13 22.32 10.06 -21.82
CA MET A 13 21.39 10.98 -21.16
C MET A 13 19.93 10.58 -21.35
N SER A 14 19.55 10.06 -22.52
CA SER A 14 18.16 9.60 -22.78
C SER A 14 17.81 8.36 -21.95
N VAL A 15 18.73 7.43 -21.77
CA VAL A 15 18.50 6.22 -20.93
C VAL A 15 18.33 6.60 -19.45
N LEU A 16 19.14 7.55 -18.95
CA LEU A 16 19.01 8.01 -17.56
C LEU A 16 17.70 8.77 -17.31
N GLN A 17 17.21 9.54 -18.29
CA GLN A 17 15.92 10.22 -18.18
C GLN A 17 14.73 9.27 -18.20
N VAL A 18 14.78 8.21 -18.99
CA VAL A 18 13.71 7.18 -19.04
C VAL A 18 13.63 6.42 -17.71
N CYS A 19 14.78 6.07 -17.10
CA CYS A 19 14.78 5.43 -15.78
C CYS A 19 14.25 6.36 -14.67
N ALA A 20 14.60 7.66 -14.71
CA ALA A 20 14.12 8.64 -13.73
C ALA A 20 12.62 8.95 -13.88
N GLN A 21 12.09 8.95 -15.11
CA GLN A 21 10.66 9.13 -15.36
C GLN A 21 9.83 7.93 -14.88
N ASN A 22 10.31 6.71 -15.07
CA ASN A 22 9.63 5.50 -14.58
C ASN A 22 9.60 5.44 -13.05
N GLN A 23 10.64 5.90 -12.35
CA GLN A 23 10.63 5.98 -10.87
C GLN A 23 9.59 6.97 -10.33
N LYS A 24 9.46 8.17 -10.94
CA LYS A 24 8.46 9.16 -10.52
C LYS A 24 7.02 8.71 -10.76
N VAL A 25 6.77 7.93 -11.81
CA VAL A 25 5.44 7.41 -12.13
C VAL A 25 5.02 6.32 -11.16
N ALA A 26 5.94 5.42 -10.80
CA ALA A 26 5.68 4.36 -9.82
C ALA A 26 5.34 4.92 -8.43
N ASP A 27 6.10 5.90 -7.95
CA ASP A 27 5.83 6.56 -6.66
C ASP A 27 4.44 7.21 -6.63
N LYS A 28 4.06 7.92 -7.71
CA LYS A 28 2.75 8.57 -7.80
C LYS A 28 1.59 7.58 -7.89
N GLU A 29 1.77 6.45 -8.54
CA GLU A 29 0.75 5.43 -8.68
C GLU A 29 0.47 4.72 -7.35
N LEU A 30 1.48 4.63 -6.47
CA LEU A 30 1.31 4.07 -5.14
C LEU A 30 0.51 4.99 -4.20
N ILE A 31 0.60 6.31 -4.37
CA ILE A 31 -0.10 7.27 -3.52
C ILE A 31 -1.59 6.99 -3.48
N GLY A 32 -2.16 6.90 -2.29
CA GLY A 32 -3.58 6.70 -2.04
C GLY A 32 -3.89 5.63 -1.01
N VAL A 33 -5.08 5.09 -1.11
CA VAL A 33 -5.61 4.09 -0.18
C VAL A 33 -5.73 2.75 -0.89
N TRP A 34 -5.28 1.72 -0.23
CA TRP A 34 -5.28 0.36 -0.72
C TRP A 34 -5.91 -0.59 0.29
N MET A 35 -6.73 -1.51 -0.22
CA MET A 35 -7.32 -2.56 0.58
C MET A 35 -6.87 -3.92 0.10
N MET A 36 -6.59 -4.82 1.03
CA MET A 36 -6.25 -6.19 0.72
C MET A 36 -7.46 -6.92 0.13
N GLU A 37 -7.32 -7.38 -1.11
CA GLU A 37 -8.34 -8.20 -1.79
C GLU A 37 -8.20 -9.68 -1.45
N SER A 38 -6.96 -10.15 -1.31
CA SER A 38 -6.69 -11.53 -0.95
C SER A 38 -5.28 -11.69 -0.38
N LEU A 39 -5.12 -12.76 0.37
CA LEU A 39 -3.82 -13.23 0.88
C LEU A 39 -3.67 -14.73 0.65
N GLN A 40 -2.42 -15.19 0.57
CA GLN A 40 -2.09 -16.59 0.44
C GLN A 40 -0.72 -16.85 1.05
N TYR A 41 -0.62 -17.73 2.02
CA TYR A 41 0.65 -18.26 2.50
C TYR A 41 1.16 -19.37 1.57
N ASP A 42 2.49 -19.54 1.50
CA ASP A 42 3.09 -20.58 0.68
C ASP A 42 2.56 -21.96 1.08
N GLY A 43 2.08 -22.72 0.11
CA GLY A 43 1.47 -24.03 0.32
C GLY A 43 0.01 -24.03 0.79
N GLU A 44 -0.57 -22.87 1.08
CA GLU A 44 -1.95 -22.74 1.52
C GLU A 44 -2.91 -22.30 0.40
N LYS A 45 -4.21 -22.45 0.65
CA LYS A 45 -5.24 -21.92 -0.25
C LYS A 45 -5.33 -20.40 -0.14
N LYS A 46 -5.64 -19.76 -1.26
CA LYS A 46 -5.91 -18.33 -1.33
C LYS A 46 -7.14 -17.99 -0.48
N THR A 47 -7.02 -17.00 0.40
CA THR A 47 -8.12 -16.45 1.19
C THR A 47 -8.54 -15.11 0.59
N MET A 48 -9.83 -14.97 0.30
CA MET A 48 -10.42 -13.70 -0.13
C MET A 48 -10.73 -12.84 1.08
N CYS A 49 -10.32 -11.57 1.01
CA CYS A 49 -10.59 -10.59 2.06
C CYS A 49 -11.87 -9.79 1.78
N GLY A 50 -12.29 -8.98 2.76
CA GLY A 50 -13.47 -8.14 2.66
C GLY A 50 -14.75 -8.83 3.14
N LYS A 51 -15.86 -8.64 2.44
CA LYS A 51 -17.19 -9.12 2.86
C LYS A 51 -17.24 -10.62 3.12
N ALA A 52 -16.59 -11.40 2.27
CA ALA A 52 -16.65 -12.87 2.37
C ALA A 52 -15.99 -13.42 3.64
N SER A 53 -14.90 -12.83 4.08
CA SER A 53 -14.15 -13.26 5.29
C SER A 53 -14.48 -12.43 6.53
N GLY A 54 -15.12 -11.27 6.37
CA GLY A 54 -15.28 -10.28 7.44
C GLY A 54 -13.93 -9.65 7.88
N TYR A 55 -12.89 -9.76 7.05
CA TYR A 55 -11.54 -9.28 7.35
C TYR A 55 -10.90 -8.64 6.13
N THR A 56 -10.16 -7.57 6.33
CA THR A 56 -9.27 -6.97 5.33
C THR A 56 -8.18 -6.17 6.02
N GLN A 57 -7.18 -5.71 5.25
CA GLN A 57 -6.21 -4.73 5.71
C GLN A 57 -6.32 -3.47 4.86
N PHE A 58 -5.99 -2.37 5.49
CA PHE A 58 -5.91 -1.03 4.92
C PHE A 58 -4.45 -0.60 4.90
N LYS A 59 -4.00 -0.06 3.77
CA LYS A 59 -2.73 0.66 3.65
C LYS A 59 -2.98 2.05 3.09
N TYR A 60 -2.33 3.04 3.65
CA TYR A 60 -2.33 4.41 3.16
C TYR A 60 -0.91 4.83 2.81
N TYR A 61 -0.75 5.42 1.64
CA TYR A 61 0.49 6.00 1.17
C TYR A 61 0.27 7.46 0.83
N GLY A 62 0.81 8.36 1.64
CA GLY A 62 0.74 9.80 1.45
C GLY A 62 1.73 10.31 0.40
N ALA A 63 1.40 11.43 -0.26
CA ALA A 63 2.29 12.09 -1.21
C ALA A 63 3.55 12.68 -0.55
N ASP A 64 3.49 12.89 0.74
CA ASP A 64 4.58 13.35 1.61
C ASP A 64 5.48 12.22 2.13
N GLY A 65 5.19 10.96 1.75
CA GLY A 65 5.88 9.77 2.23
C GLY A 65 5.32 9.22 3.54
N GLU A 66 4.16 9.71 4.00
CA GLU A 66 3.46 9.16 5.16
C GLU A 66 2.92 7.76 4.83
N TYR A 67 2.97 6.86 5.81
CA TYR A 67 2.47 5.49 5.71
C TYR A 67 1.63 5.13 6.93
N ALA A 68 0.52 4.47 6.70
CA ALA A 68 -0.30 3.89 7.76
C ALA A 68 -0.85 2.52 7.33
N CYS A 69 -0.92 1.58 8.27
CA CYS A 69 -1.50 0.26 8.07
C CYS A 69 -2.38 -0.13 9.25
N ALA A 70 -3.56 -0.67 8.94
CA ALA A 70 -4.49 -1.18 9.94
C ALA A 70 -5.15 -2.46 9.44
N GLU A 71 -5.48 -3.34 10.36
CA GLU A 71 -6.41 -4.44 10.13
C GLU A 71 -7.83 -3.99 10.42
N ILE A 72 -8.77 -4.53 9.65
CA ILE A 72 -10.19 -4.23 9.79
C ILE A 72 -10.94 -5.56 9.79
N ALA A 73 -11.72 -5.79 10.84
CA ALA A 73 -12.51 -6.99 11.00
C ALA A 73 -13.97 -6.66 11.34
N LEU A 74 -14.87 -7.57 10.97
CA LEU A 74 -16.25 -7.59 11.49
C LEU A 74 -16.30 -8.50 12.71
N SER A 75 -16.74 -7.94 13.82
CA SER A 75 -17.07 -8.73 15.01
C SER A 75 -18.35 -9.56 14.79
N LYS A 76 -18.60 -10.55 15.65
CA LYS A 76 -19.79 -11.44 15.56
C LYS A 76 -21.12 -10.68 15.63
N ASP A 77 -21.15 -9.55 16.32
CA ASP A 77 -22.31 -8.64 16.39
C ASP A 77 -22.37 -7.62 15.23
N GLY A 78 -21.50 -7.81 14.23
CA GLY A 78 -21.46 -7.00 13.01
C GLY A 78 -20.90 -5.59 13.17
N LYS A 79 -20.18 -5.32 14.25
CA LYS A 79 -19.43 -4.07 14.42
C LYS A 79 -18.10 -4.16 13.70
N VAL A 80 -17.66 -3.03 13.15
CA VAL A 80 -16.31 -2.91 12.59
C VAL A 80 -15.32 -2.68 13.72
N VAL A 81 -14.28 -3.49 13.72
CA VAL A 81 -13.12 -3.33 14.60
C VAL A 81 -11.95 -2.89 13.75
N LEU A 82 -11.44 -1.70 14.01
CA LEU A 82 -10.18 -1.20 13.44
C LEU A 82 -9.06 -1.50 14.42
N MET A 83 -8.06 -2.23 13.96
CA MET A 83 -6.86 -2.55 14.74
C MET A 83 -5.66 -1.84 14.09
N PRO A 84 -5.24 -0.68 14.62
CA PRO A 84 -4.08 0.04 14.13
C PRO A 84 -2.81 -0.82 14.26
N HIS A 85 -2.08 -0.96 13.16
CA HIS A 85 -0.88 -1.78 13.09
C HIS A 85 0.38 -0.94 13.11
N GLU A 86 0.49 -0.05 12.12
CA GLU A 86 1.70 0.71 11.87
C GLU A 86 1.40 2.12 11.41
N TYR A 87 2.32 3.01 11.76
CA TYR A 87 2.37 4.37 11.29
C TYR A 87 3.83 4.79 11.16
N GLY A 88 4.18 5.47 10.08
CA GLY A 88 5.54 5.92 9.83
C GLY A 88 5.69 6.56 8.45
N THR A 89 6.84 6.34 7.86
CA THR A 89 7.16 6.80 6.51
C THR A 89 7.53 5.63 5.61
N TYR A 90 7.37 5.81 4.31
CA TYR A 90 7.75 4.81 3.32
C TYR A 90 8.63 5.39 2.22
N THR A 91 9.36 4.53 1.57
CA THR A 91 10.05 4.82 0.31
C THR A 91 9.79 3.71 -0.69
N PHE A 92 9.68 4.07 -1.97
CA PHE A 92 9.60 3.14 -3.06
C PHE A 92 10.64 3.53 -4.12
N LYS A 93 11.73 2.79 -4.20
CA LYS A 93 12.85 3.08 -5.09
C LYS A 93 13.29 1.83 -5.82
N ASN A 94 13.43 1.90 -7.15
CA ASN A 94 13.90 0.78 -7.99
C ASN A 94 13.08 -0.51 -7.81
N GLY A 95 11.77 -0.40 -7.62
CA GLY A 95 10.92 -1.56 -7.36
C GLY A 95 11.06 -2.13 -5.94
N VAL A 96 11.88 -1.53 -5.09
CA VAL A 96 12.04 -1.94 -3.68
C VAL A 96 11.23 -1.01 -2.79
N TYR A 97 10.29 -1.59 -2.10
CA TYR A 97 9.52 -0.95 -1.05
C TYR A 97 10.24 -1.04 0.29
N SER A 98 10.27 0.05 1.03
CA SER A 98 10.83 0.08 2.37
C SER A 98 9.97 0.93 3.29
N GLU A 99 9.54 0.35 4.40
CA GLU A 99 8.89 1.06 5.50
C GLU A 99 9.94 1.47 6.52
N MET A 100 10.00 2.77 6.84
CA MET A 100 10.89 3.30 7.87
C MET A 100 10.25 3.13 9.25
N GLY A 101 10.81 2.28 10.06
CA GLY A 101 10.34 1.99 11.42
C GLY A 101 10.60 0.55 11.88
N ARG A 102 11.03 -0.33 10.96
CA ARG A 102 11.35 -1.73 11.28
C ARG A 102 12.76 -2.09 10.79
N PRO A 103 13.81 -1.82 11.56
CA PRO A 103 15.20 -1.99 11.11
C PRO A 103 15.62 -3.45 10.85
N ALA A 104 14.81 -4.45 11.20
CA ALA A 104 15.18 -5.85 11.12
C ALA A 104 14.31 -6.69 10.17
N MET A 105 13.34 -6.13 9.48
CA MET A 105 12.47 -6.90 8.59
C MET A 105 12.97 -6.89 7.15
N LYS A 106 12.81 -8.03 6.47
CA LYS A 106 13.01 -8.08 5.03
C LYS A 106 12.06 -7.10 4.36
N PRO A 107 12.53 -6.30 3.38
CA PRO A 107 11.65 -5.42 2.64
C PRO A 107 10.52 -6.23 1.99
N GLU A 108 9.31 -5.67 1.98
CA GLU A 108 8.20 -6.24 1.23
C GLU A 108 8.51 -6.10 -0.27
N GLU A 109 8.47 -7.19 -1.00
CA GLU A 109 8.55 -7.14 -2.46
C GLU A 109 7.19 -6.66 -2.98
N MET A 110 7.19 -5.56 -3.71
CA MET A 110 5.97 -4.97 -4.26
C MET A 110 6.03 -4.89 -5.77
N GLN A 111 4.99 -5.35 -6.45
CA GLN A 111 4.82 -5.26 -7.88
C GLN A 111 3.51 -4.57 -8.23
N LEU A 112 3.59 -3.38 -8.83
CA LEU A 112 2.43 -2.74 -9.46
C LEU A 112 2.04 -3.52 -10.72
N ILE A 113 0.81 -4.05 -10.74
CA ILE A 113 0.24 -4.76 -11.89
C ILE A 113 -0.41 -3.75 -12.84
N ASP A 114 -1.12 -2.79 -12.27
CA ASP A 114 -1.75 -1.67 -12.95
C ASP A 114 -1.97 -0.51 -11.96
N LYS A 115 -2.63 0.59 -12.40
CA LYS A 115 -2.89 1.77 -11.56
C LYS A 115 -3.76 1.51 -10.34
N THR A 116 -4.42 0.36 -10.28
CA THR A 116 -5.39 0.01 -9.24
C THR A 116 -5.09 -1.28 -8.51
N THR A 117 -4.03 -1.98 -8.91
CA THR A 117 -3.69 -3.29 -8.35
C THR A 117 -2.19 -3.40 -8.13
N PHE A 118 -1.80 -3.80 -6.93
CA PHE A 118 -0.44 -4.30 -6.71
C PHE A 118 -0.45 -5.68 -6.02
N LYS A 119 0.64 -6.40 -6.20
CA LYS A 119 0.97 -7.62 -5.47
C LYS A 119 2.10 -7.32 -4.51
N GLY A 120 1.93 -7.75 -3.27
CA GLY A 120 2.97 -7.73 -2.25
C GLY A 120 3.43 -9.16 -1.94
N ARG A 121 4.69 -9.30 -1.58
CA ARG A 121 5.22 -10.51 -0.97
C ARG A 121 6.02 -10.15 0.26
N TRP A 122 5.60 -10.68 1.38
CA TRP A 122 6.29 -10.54 2.64
C TRP A 122 6.52 -11.91 3.28
N MET A 123 7.79 -12.32 3.36
CA MET A 123 8.19 -13.65 3.80
C MET A 123 7.49 -14.76 2.98
N THR A 124 6.58 -15.49 3.60
CA THR A 124 5.79 -16.59 3.00
C THR A 124 4.40 -16.16 2.55
N ARG A 125 4.03 -14.88 2.76
CA ARG A 125 2.70 -14.35 2.44
C ARG A 125 2.72 -13.59 1.11
N ASN A 126 1.82 -13.94 0.23
CA ASN A 126 1.53 -13.24 -1.02
C ASN A 126 0.19 -12.53 -0.90
N ASP A 127 0.16 -11.23 -1.18
CA ASP A 127 -1.00 -10.37 -1.06
C ASP A 127 -1.40 -9.78 -2.39
N VAL A 128 -2.68 -9.55 -2.59
CA VAL A 128 -3.22 -8.72 -3.68
C VAL A 128 -3.97 -7.55 -3.06
N TRP A 129 -3.63 -6.35 -3.52
CA TRP A 129 -4.18 -5.09 -3.03
C TRP A 129 -4.88 -4.35 -4.14
N LYS A 130 -6.02 -3.76 -3.82
CA LYS A 130 -6.80 -2.92 -4.73
C LYS A 130 -6.84 -1.49 -4.21
N LYS A 131 -6.60 -0.54 -5.12
CA LYS A 131 -6.77 0.89 -4.83
C LYS A 131 -8.24 1.19 -4.66
N VAL A 132 -8.56 1.91 -3.60
CA VAL A 132 -9.95 2.29 -3.27
C VAL A 132 -10.07 3.78 -3.05
N THR A 133 -11.25 4.32 -3.32
CA THR A 133 -11.60 5.69 -2.98
C THR A 133 -12.44 5.68 -1.72
N LEU A 134 -11.94 6.32 -0.67
CA LEU A 134 -12.66 6.52 0.58
C LEU A 134 -12.94 8.01 0.79
N PRO A 135 -14.00 8.37 1.54
CA PRO A 135 -14.19 9.73 2.01
C PRO A 135 -12.97 10.22 2.79
N GLN A 136 -12.57 11.47 2.55
CA GLN A 136 -11.33 12.02 3.13
C GLN A 136 -11.32 12.00 4.67
N ASN A 137 -12.47 12.22 5.30
CA ASN A 137 -12.61 12.12 6.75
C ASN A 137 -12.36 10.71 7.28
N VAL A 138 -12.76 9.67 6.53
CA VAL A 138 -12.51 8.26 6.87
C VAL A 138 -11.02 7.95 6.77
N VAL A 139 -10.38 8.38 5.67
CA VAL A 139 -8.93 8.20 5.47
C VAL A 139 -8.15 8.85 6.61
N ARG A 140 -8.43 10.15 6.87
CA ARG A 140 -7.77 10.91 7.94
C ARG A 140 -7.93 10.21 9.28
N TYR A 141 -9.14 9.77 9.58
CA TYR A 141 -9.42 9.07 10.82
C TYR A 141 -8.61 7.77 10.97
N MET A 142 -8.55 6.94 9.92
CA MET A 142 -7.80 5.69 9.97
C MET A 142 -6.30 5.94 10.16
N VAL A 143 -5.76 6.97 9.49
CA VAL A 143 -4.37 7.39 9.65
C VAL A 143 -4.12 7.91 11.09
N ASP A 144 -5.00 8.75 11.62
CA ASP A 144 -4.87 9.29 12.98
C ASP A 144 -5.02 8.18 14.04
N ALA A 145 -5.88 7.20 13.81
CA ALA A 145 -5.98 6.01 14.66
C ALA A 145 -4.67 5.21 14.68
N CYS A 146 -4.00 5.07 13.53
CA CYS A 146 -2.69 4.42 13.45
C CYS A 146 -1.61 5.23 14.19
N LYS A 147 -1.66 6.57 14.15
CA LYS A 147 -0.76 7.44 14.90
C LYS A 147 -0.92 7.30 16.39
N SER A 148 -2.15 7.36 16.88
CA SER A 148 -2.49 7.42 18.30
C SER A 148 -2.72 6.04 18.93
N LYS A 149 -2.86 4.98 18.11
CA LYS A 149 -3.34 3.65 18.51
C LYS A 149 -4.70 3.68 19.23
N ASN A 150 -5.52 4.69 18.90
CA ASN A 150 -6.85 4.92 19.48
C ASN A 150 -7.92 4.85 18.39
N THR A 151 -9.08 4.25 18.70
CA THR A 151 -10.20 4.11 17.76
C THR A 151 -11.48 4.70 18.32
N PRO A 152 -11.92 5.91 17.93
CA PRO A 152 -13.24 6.44 18.30
C PRO A 152 -14.38 5.63 17.66
N ALA A 153 -15.51 5.56 18.34
CA ALA A 153 -16.62 4.66 18.03
C ALA A 153 -17.48 5.07 16.80
N ASP A 154 -17.52 6.34 16.46
CA ASP A 154 -18.44 6.93 15.47
C ASP A 154 -18.05 6.66 14.00
N ILE A 155 -16.79 6.36 13.74
CA ILE A 155 -16.29 6.06 12.38
C ILE A 155 -16.39 4.57 12.02
N GLN A 156 -16.58 3.69 12.99
CA GLN A 156 -16.78 2.27 12.74
C GLN A 156 -17.91 2.00 11.73
N GLN A 157 -18.99 2.77 11.79
CA GLN A 157 -20.11 2.60 10.87
C GLN A 157 -19.78 3.05 9.45
N GLN A 158 -19.02 4.13 9.28
CA GLN A 158 -18.58 4.61 7.96
C GLN A 158 -17.60 3.62 7.31
N ILE A 159 -16.66 3.08 8.07
CA ILE A 159 -15.75 2.03 7.61
C ILE A 159 -16.54 0.81 7.15
N LYS A 160 -17.53 0.37 7.94
CA LYS A 160 -18.41 -0.75 7.60
C LYS A 160 -19.14 -0.54 6.26
N GLN A 161 -19.71 0.64 6.05
CA GLN A 161 -20.45 0.96 4.84
C GLN A 161 -19.59 0.95 3.58
N VAL A 162 -18.32 1.30 3.68
CA VAL A 162 -17.41 1.38 2.51
C VAL A 162 -16.73 0.04 2.24
N MET A 163 -16.32 -0.67 3.27
CA MET A 163 -15.42 -1.82 3.14
C MET A 163 -16.12 -3.17 3.09
N PHE A 164 -17.38 -3.23 3.53
CA PHE A 164 -18.14 -4.47 3.61
C PHE A 164 -19.50 -4.40 2.90
N LYS A 165 -19.59 -3.54 1.89
CA LYS A 165 -20.77 -3.46 0.99
C LYS A 165 -20.91 -4.67 0.09
#